data_4f9a9d3737253f30e424ef1d4a7afc0e
#
_entry.id   4f9a9d3737253f30e424ef1d4a7afc0e
#
_cell.length_a   1.000
_cell.length_b   1.000
_cell.length_c   1.000
_cell.angle_alpha   90.00
_cell.angle_beta   90.00
_cell.angle_gamma   90.00
#
_symmetry.space_group_name_H-M   'P 1'
#
loop_
_entity.id
_entity.type
_entity.pdbx_description
1 polymer ?
#
loop_
_entity_poly.entity_id
_entity_poly.type
_entity_poly.pdbx_seq_one_letter_code
_entity_poly.pdbx_strand_id
1 'polypeptide(L)'
;VDGAELIRIIRKRTQAGVLIVSGRLGHEVFAEVINAGADMYLTKPVTFEQVELAVRAVHRRIMTTAKTATAWKLDSQRSVLTAPDGQTVELSATDRMLMECFLQAQGETVSRDHIRGVLGHTSGADSDNSLHATIYRLRRRIERATPVAVPLQSQQKVGYQFRAPLVSA
;
A
#
# COMPACT_ATOMS: atom_id res chain seq x y z
N VAL A 1 -14.04 21.57 27.02
CA VAL A 1 -13.49 20.34 26.42
C VAL A 1 -11.99 20.53 26.37
N ASP A 2 -11.25 19.68 27.04
CA ASP A 2 -9.80 19.69 26.99
C ASP A 2 -9.31 19.26 25.60
N GLY A 3 -8.24 19.89 25.12
CA GLY A 3 -7.70 19.59 23.79
C GLY A 3 -7.29 18.14 23.59
N ALA A 4 -6.76 17.51 24.63
CA ALA A 4 -6.41 16.08 24.62
C ALA A 4 -7.64 15.15 24.51
N GLU A 5 -8.72 15.52 25.18
CA GLU A 5 -9.99 14.79 25.09
C GLU A 5 -10.59 14.88 23.69
N LEU A 6 -10.55 16.06 23.08
CA LEU A 6 -11.00 16.25 21.69
C LEU A 6 -10.21 15.39 20.72
N ILE A 7 -8.89 15.32 20.88
CA ILE A 7 -8.02 14.46 20.05
C ILE A 7 -8.41 13.00 20.18
N ARG A 8 -8.64 12.50 21.41
CA ARG A 8 -9.09 11.12 21.64
C ARG A 8 -10.42 10.81 20.94
N ILE A 9 -11.36 11.77 20.97
CA ILE A 9 -12.65 11.64 20.26
C ILE A 9 -12.44 11.57 18.74
N ILE A 10 -11.61 12.44 18.17
CA ILE A 10 -11.28 12.43 16.74
C ILE A 10 -10.65 11.09 16.35
N ARG A 11 -9.71 10.59 17.15
CA ARG A 11 -9.01 9.32 16.88
C ARG A 11 -9.91 8.09 16.93
N LYS A 12 -10.96 8.10 17.75
CA LYS A 12 -11.96 7.03 17.78
C LYS A 12 -12.81 6.95 16.50
N ARG A 13 -12.92 8.05 15.76
CA ARG A 13 -13.84 8.16 14.61
C ARG A 13 -13.15 8.28 13.27
N THR A 14 -11.87 8.66 13.23
CA THR A 14 -11.19 8.98 11.97
C THR A 14 -9.68 8.78 12.07
N GLN A 15 -9.05 8.53 10.92
CA GLN A 15 -7.60 8.51 10.73
C GLN A 15 -7.06 9.84 10.18
N ALA A 16 -7.83 10.91 10.27
CA ALA A 16 -7.41 12.23 9.82
C ALA A 16 -6.14 12.71 10.54
N GLY A 17 -5.31 13.51 9.86
CA GLY A 17 -4.16 14.17 10.48
C GLY A 17 -4.58 15.18 11.53
N VAL A 18 -3.92 15.18 12.67
CA VAL A 18 -4.18 16.12 13.77
C VAL A 18 -2.93 16.91 14.06
N LEU A 19 -2.94 18.17 13.64
CA LEU A 19 -1.91 19.15 13.96
C LEU A 19 -2.45 20.12 15.02
N ILE A 20 -1.73 20.27 16.11
CA ILE A 20 -2.08 21.19 17.20
C ILE A 20 -1.20 22.44 17.14
N VAL A 21 -1.82 23.61 17.22
CA VAL A 21 -1.13 24.90 17.33
C VAL A 21 -1.61 25.58 18.60
N SER A 22 -0.75 25.72 19.62
CA SER A 22 -1.14 26.20 20.95
C SER A 22 -0.14 27.22 21.50
N GLY A 23 -0.64 28.18 22.29
CA GLY A 23 0.20 29.09 23.05
C GLY A 23 0.65 28.55 24.41
N ARG A 24 0.22 27.35 24.79
CA ARG A 24 0.66 26.72 26.04
C ARG A 24 2.05 26.13 25.86
N LEU A 25 2.97 26.57 26.71
CA LEU A 25 4.33 26.08 26.80
C LEU A 25 4.41 25.13 27.99
N GLY A 26 4.79 23.89 27.78
CA GLY A 26 5.03 22.93 28.85
C GLY A 26 5.27 21.55 28.28
N HIS A 27 6.32 20.89 28.77
CA HIS A 27 6.64 19.53 28.39
C HIS A 27 5.49 18.54 28.67
N GLU A 28 4.75 18.77 29.75
CA GLU A 28 3.59 17.96 30.14
C GLU A 28 2.44 18.08 29.13
N VAL A 29 2.12 19.30 28.69
CA VAL A 29 1.07 19.57 27.69
C VAL A 29 1.44 18.94 26.34
N PHE A 30 2.70 19.04 25.94
CA PHE A 30 3.20 18.39 24.72
C PHE A 30 3.05 16.88 24.80
N ALA A 31 3.52 16.26 25.90
CA ALA A 31 3.43 14.81 26.09
C ALA A 31 1.97 14.33 26.12
N GLU A 32 1.09 15.05 26.80
CA GLU A 32 -0.34 14.72 26.88
C GLU A 32 -1.01 14.72 25.51
N VAL A 33 -0.76 15.75 24.70
CA VAL A 33 -1.34 15.93 23.37
C VAL A 33 -0.85 14.87 22.40
N ILE A 34 0.45 14.57 22.41
CA ILE A 34 1.03 13.52 21.57
C ILE A 34 0.51 12.14 22.00
N ASN A 35 0.44 11.85 23.29
CA ASN A 35 -0.10 10.59 23.81
C ASN A 35 -1.62 10.46 23.53
N ALA A 36 -2.37 11.57 23.44
CA ALA A 36 -3.75 11.58 23.01
C ALA A 36 -3.94 11.22 21.54
N GLY A 37 -2.84 11.25 20.75
CA GLY A 37 -2.82 10.84 19.35
C GLY A 37 -2.64 11.99 18.34
N ALA A 38 -2.19 13.18 18.75
CA ALA A 38 -1.81 14.21 17.80
C ALA A 38 -0.58 13.78 16.97
N ASP A 39 -0.56 14.18 15.71
CA ASP A 39 0.54 13.88 14.78
C ASP A 39 1.68 14.87 14.91
N MET A 40 1.35 16.09 15.26
CA MET A 40 2.32 17.19 15.44
C MET A 40 1.77 18.27 16.36
N TYR A 41 2.68 18.92 17.08
CA TYR A 41 2.39 20.04 17.96
C TYR A 41 3.31 21.22 17.65
N LEU A 42 2.75 22.41 17.42
CA LEU A 42 3.45 23.67 17.23
C LEU A 42 3.09 24.65 18.33
N THR A 43 4.09 25.36 18.84
CA THR A 43 3.89 26.39 19.85
C THR A 43 3.81 27.79 19.21
N LYS A 44 2.81 28.58 19.62
CA LYS A 44 2.71 29.97 19.21
C LYS A 44 3.82 30.82 19.87
N PRO A 45 4.40 31.78 19.15
CA PRO A 45 4.07 32.26 17.80
C PRO A 45 4.57 31.28 16.72
N VAL A 46 3.78 31.04 15.68
CA VAL A 46 4.12 30.20 14.52
C VAL A 46 4.11 31.04 13.24
N THR A 47 5.02 30.75 12.33
CA THR A 47 5.00 31.33 10.99
C THR A 47 4.11 30.49 10.07
N PHE A 48 3.63 31.12 9.00
CA PHE A 48 2.87 30.39 7.97
C PHE A 48 3.67 29.23 7.36
N GLU A 49 4.97 29.45 7.13
CA GLU A 49 5.88 28.43 6.60
C GLU A 49 5.99 27.20 7.52
N GLN A 50 6.09 27.42 8.84
CA GLN A 50 6.11 26.31 9.81
C GLN A 50 4.83 25.48 9.77
N VAL A 51 3.68 26.13 9.67
CA VAL A 51 2.38 25.44 9.57
C VAL A 51 2.30 24.66 8.25
N GLU A 52 2.72 25.26 7.14
CA GLU A 52 2.73 24.59 5.83
C GLU A 52 3.61 23.32 5.85
N LEU A 53 4.83 23.44 6.35
CA LEU A 53 5.75 22.30 6.46
C LEU A 53 5.17 21.17 7.35
N ALA A 54 4.56 21.56 8.48
CA ALA A 54 3.92 20.62 9.39
C ALA A 54 2.74 19.89 8.73
N VAL A 55 1.87 20.61 8.03
CA VAL A 55 0.74 20.03 7.29
C VAL A 55 1.24 19.06 6.22
N ARG A 56 2.26 19.44 5.44
CA ARG A 56 2.86 18.56 4.42
C ARG A 56 3.45 17.29 5.03
N ALA A 57 4.12 17.39 6.18
CA ALA A 57 4.71 16.25 6.86
C ALA A 57 3.64 15.26 7.37
N VAL A 58 2.61 15.77 8.02
CA VAL A 58 1.47 14.99 8.52
C VAL A 58 0.72 14.33 7.36
N HIS A 59 0.42 15.10 6.30
CA HIS A 59 -0.25 14.57 5.11
C HIS A 59 0.54 13.44 4.46
N ARG A 60 1.85 13.62 4.24
CA ARG A 60 2.72 12.57 3.67
C ARG A 60 2.66 11.27 4.50
N ARG A 61 2.72 11.37 5.83
CA ARG A 61 2.64 10.21 6.73
C ARG A 61 1.32 9.47 6.58
N ILE A 62 0.20 10.20 6.55
CA ILE A 62 -1.14 9.62 6.43
C ILE A 62 -1.30 8.92 5.09
N MET A 63 -0.86 9.54 4.00
CA MET A 63 -0.92 8.95 2.66
C MET A 63 -0.07 7.68 2.56
N THR A 64 1.09 7.64 3.20
CA THR A 64 1.94 6.44 3.26
C THR A 64 1.27 5.33 4.06
N THR A 65 0.71 5.65 5.22
CA THR A 65 0.00 4.69 6.09
C THR A 65 -1.26 4.15 5.39
N ALA A 66 -2.04 5.00 4.72
CA ALA A 66 -3.21 4.61 3.96
C ALA A 66 -2.84 3.68 2.78
N LYS A 67 -1.77 4.01 2.03
CA LYS A 67 -1.24 3.13 0.98
C LYS A 67 -0.85 1.76 1.51
N THR A 68 -0.18 1.71 2.66
CA THR A 68 0.26 0.45 3.27
C THR A 68 -0.91 -0.36 3.82
N ALA A 69 -1.94 0.30 4.35
CA ALA A 69 -3.15 -0.36 4.87
C ALA A 69 -4.01 -0.99 3.76
N THR A 70 -3.97 -0.42 2.53
CA THR A 70 -4.68 -0.94 1.35
C THR A 70 -3.79 -1.71 0.40
N ALA A 71 -2.51 -1.89 0.73
CA ALA A 71 -1.55 -2.57 -0.11
C ALA A 71 -1.66 -4.10 0.00
N TRP A 72 -1.46 -4.75 -1.14
CA TRP A 72 -1.12 -6.16 -1.19
C TRP A 72 0.33 -6.34 -0.75
N LYS A 73 0.62 -7.38 0.03
CA LYS A 73 1.96 -7.67 0.54
C LYS A 73 2.47 -8.99 -0.01
N LEU A 74 3.64 -8.94 -0.66
CA LEU A 74 4.30 -10.14 -1.18
C LEU A 74 5.42 -10.57 -0.23
N ASP A 75 5.28 -11.74 0.37
CA ASP A 75 6.37 -12.44 1.04
C ASP A 75 7.01 -13.42 0.06
N SER A 76 8.11 -13.01 -0.56
CA SER A 76 8.83 -13.83 -1.54
C SER A 76 9.51 -15.04 -0.90
N GLN A 77 9.88 -14.98 0.36
CA GLN A 77 10.54 -16.09 1.05
C GLN A 77 9.55 -17.22 1.36
N ARG A 78 8.34 -16.85 1.80
CA ARG A 78 7.28 -17.79 2.12
C ARG A 78 6.40 -18.14 0.93
N SER A 79 6.56 -17.43 -0.19
CA SER A 79 5.71 -17.54 -1.38
C SER A 79 4.23 -17.29 -1.05
N VAL A 80 3.97 -16.21 -0.31
CA VAL A 80 2.62 -15.82 0.15
C VAL A 80 2.30 -14.40 -0.29
N LEU A 81 1.10 -14.22 -0.84
CA LEU A 81 0.52 -12.91 -1.12
C LEU A 81 -0.58 -12.63 -0.10
N THR A 82 -0.48 -11.52 0.63
CA THR A 82 -1.50 -11.08 1.59
C THR A 82 -2.33 -9.96 0.99
N ALA A 83 -3.63 -10.14 0.96
CA ALA A 83 -4.59 -9.13 0.50
C ALA A 83 -4.81 -8.02 1.56
N PRO A 84 -5.38 -6.86 1.19
CA PRO A 84 -5.68 -5.76 2.11
C PRO A 84 -6.61 -6.14 3.27
N ASP A 85 -7.44 -7.15 3.10
CA ASP A 85 -8.35 -7.70 4.13
C ASP A 85 -7.66 -8.69 5.10
N GLY A 86 -6.35 -8.94 4.90
CA GLY A 86 -5.56 -9.86 5.70
C GLY A 86 -5.60 -11.32 5.25
N GLN A 87 -6.41 -11.66 4.24
CA GLN A 87 -6.43 -13.02 3.68
C GLN A 87 -5.13 -13.31 2.94
N THR A 88 -4.68 -14.56 3.02
CA THR A 88 -3.43 -15.01 2.42
C THR A 88 -3.67 -15.95 1.26
N VAL A 89 -2.83 -15.83 0.25
CA VAL A 89 -2.81 -16.66 -0.97
C VAL A 89 -1.45 -17.34 -1.07
N GLU A 90 -1.41 -18.66 -1.02
CA GLU A 90 -0.19 -19.42 -1.31
C GLU A 90 0.12 -19.36 -2.81
N LEU A 91 1.37 -19.02 -3.12
CA LEU A 91 1.85 -18.88 -4.48
C LEU A 91 2.70 -20.08 -4.91
N SER A 92 2.51 -20.56 -6.12
CA SER A 92 3.50 -21.45 -6.75
C SER A 92 4.79 -20.69 -7.08
N ALA A 93 5.87 -21.38 -7.38
CA ALA A 93 7.12 -20.76 -7.80
C ALA A 93 6.92 -19.81 -9.01
N THR A 94 6.10 -20.22 -9.97
CA THR A 94 5.75 -19.40 -11.14
C THR A 94 4.92 -18.17 -10.77
N ASP A 95 3.93 -18.32 -9.87
CA ASP A 95 3.12 -17.19 -9.40
C ASP A 95 3.99 -16.17 -8.63
N ARG A 96 4.92 -16.65 -7.79
CA ARG A 96 5.87 -15.80 -7.06
C ARG A 96 6.74 -14.97 -8.01
N MET A 97 7.37 -15.61 -8.99
CA MET A 97 8.18 -14.90 -9.99
C MET A 97 7.37 -13.84 -10.74
N LEU A 98 6.13 -14.15 -11.09
CA LEU A 98 5.22 -13.22 -11.72
C LEU A 98 4.88 -12.04 -10.81
N MET A 99 4.58 -12.29 -9.54
CA MET A 99 4.30 -11.23 -8.56
C MET A 99 5.53 -10.35 -8.27
N GLU A 100 6.74 -10.92 -8.28
CA GLU A 100 7.99 -10.18 -8.18
C GLU A 100 8.18 -9.21 -9.36
N CYS A 101 7.82 -9.60 -10.59
CA CYS A 101 7.82 -8.69 -11.74
C CYS A 101 6.89 -7.50 -11.52
N PHE A 102 5.68 -7.73 -11.00
CA PHE A 102 4.74 -6.64 -10.69
C PHE A 102 5.19 -5.77 -9.53
N LEU A 103 5.84 -6.35 -8.52
CA LEU A 103 6.42 -5.60 -7.41
C LEU A 103 7.50 -4.63 -7.89
N GLN A 104 8.40 -5.10 -8.76
CA GLN A 104 9.45 -4.26 -9.37
C GLN A 104 8.88 -3.18 -10.29
N ALA A 105 7.79 -3.49 -11.00
CA ALA A 105 7.13 -2.54 -11.91
C ALA A 105 6.36 -1.41 -11.18
N GLN A 106 6.15 -1.52 -9.86
CA GLN A 106 5.53 -0.46 -9.03
C GLN A 106 4.20 0.09 -9.59
N GLY A 107 3.39 -0.78 -10.18
CA GLY A 107 2.11 -0.41 -10.77
C GLY A 107 2.16 -0.07 -12.26
N GLU A 108 3.32 -0.08 -12.88
CA GLU A 108 3.46 0.04 -14.32
C GLU A 108 3.10 -1.27 -15.05
N THR A 109 2.86 -1.16 -16.36
CA THR A 109 2.56 -2.32 -17.20
C THR A 109 3.81 -3.11 -17.50
N VAL A 110 3.81 -4.41 -17.20
CA VAL A 110 4.88 -5.34 -17.53
C VAL A 110 4.57 -5.98 -18.89
N SER A 111 5.52 -5.89 -19.81
CA SER A 111 5.36 -6.46 -21.16
C SER A 111 5.30 -7.99 -21.13
N ARG A 112 4.60 -8.57 -22.11
CA ARG A 112 4.51 -10.04 -22.24
C ARG A 112 5.88 -10.68 -22.43
N ASP A 113 6.75 -10.04 -23.20
CA ASP A 113 8.10 -10.56 -23.47
C ASP A 113 8.97 -10.57 -22.22
N HIS A 114 8.86 -9.54 -21.38
CA HIS A 114 9.56 -9.52 -20.10
C HIS A 114 9.08 -10.66 -19.18
N ILE A 115 7.76 -10.82 -19.05
CA ILE A 115 7.19 -11.89 -18.20
C ILE A 115 7.62 -13.27 -18.73
N ARG A 116 7.58 -13.49 -20.03
CA ARG A 116 8.03 -14.76 -20.65
C ARG A 116 9.50 -15.02 -20.35
N GLY A 117 10.36 -14.01 -20.48
CA GLY A 117 11.79 -14.13 -20.16
C GLY A 117 12.03 -14.57 -18.72
N VAL A 118 11.32 -13.97 -17.77
CA VAL A 118 11.41 -14.31 -16.34
C VAL A 118 10.88 -15.71 -16.05
N LEU A 119 9.79 -16.14 -16.72
CA LEU A 119 9.21 -17.46 -16.53
C LEU A 119 9.91 -18.58 -17.31
N GLY A 120 10.94 -18.25 -18.09
CA GLY A 120 11.70 -19.23 -18.87
C GLY A 120 10.93 -19.82 -20.06
N HIS A 121 9.88 -19.15 -20.53
CA HIS A 121 9.12 -19.59 -21.70
C HIS A 121 9.84 -19.19 -22.99
N THR A 122 10.13 -20.18 -23.83
CA THR A 122 10.68 -19.96 -25.19
C THR A 122 9.63 -19.31 -26.11
N SER A 123 10.08 -18.48 -27.04
CA SER A 123 9.24 -17.74 -28.00
C SER A 123 8.42 -18.67 -28.91
N GLY A 124 7.10 -18.45 -29.01
CA GLY A 124 6.19 -19.18 -29.92
C GLY A 124 4.72 -18.91 -29.58
N ALA A 125 3.80 -19.25 -30.50
CA ALA A 125 2.35 -19.10 -30.30
C ALA A 125 1.83 -19.85 -29.05
N ASP A 126 2.44 -20.99 -28.72
CA ASP A 126 2.09 -21.77 -27.52
C ASP A 126 2.52 -21.06 -26.22
N SER A 127 3.49 -20.16 -26.27
CA SER A 127 3.95 -19.40 -25.09
C SER A 127 2.97 -18.31 -24.67
N ASP A 128 2.21 -17.74 -25.60
CA ASP A 128 1.12 -16.80 -25.28
C ASP A 128 -0.03 -17.47 -24.56
N ASN A 129 -0.43 -18.64 -25.04
CA ASN A 129 -1.47 -19.45 -24.40
C ASN A 129 -1.05 -19.90 -22.98
N SER A 130 0.23 -20.27 -22.82
CA SER A 130 0.81 -20.63 -21.52
C SER A 130 0.83 -19.46 -20.53
N LEU A 131 1.21 -18.26 -21.01
CA LEU A 131 1.18 -17.05 -20.18
C LEU A 131 -0.24 -16.67 -19.77
N HIS A 132 -1.20 -16.70 -20.70
CA HIS A 132 -2.61 -16.47 -20.38
C HIS A 132 -3.14 -17.46 -19.36
N ALA A 133 -2.82 -18.73 -19.51
CA ALA A 133 -3.22 -19.78 -18.57
C ALA A 133 -2.62 -19.56 -17.16
N THR A 134 -1.36 -19.09 -17.09
CA THR A 134 -0.69 -18.78 -15.82
C THR A 134 -1.37 -17.61 -15.12
N ILE A 135 -1.60 -16.50 -15.83
CA ILE A 135 -2.30 -15.32 -15.31
C ILE A 135 -3.73 -15.69 -14.86
N TYR A 136 -4.44 -16.47 -15.65
CA TYR A 136 -5.80 -16.93 -15.31
C TYR A 136 -5.81 -17.77 -14.03
N ARG A 137 -4.88 -18.72 -13.88
CA ARG A 137 -4.78 -19.56 -12.68
C ARG A 137 -4.45 -18.73 -11.44
N LEU A 138 -3.51 -17.78 -11.53
CA LEU A 138 -3.19 -16.89 -10.43
C LEU A 138 -4.41 -16.06 -10.02
N ARG A 139 -5.09 -15.45 -11.01
CA ARG A 139 -6.31 -14.68 -10.75
C ARG A 139 -7.37 -15.50 -10.02
N ARG A 140 -7.65 -16.72 -10.49
CA ARG A 140 -8.61 -17.63 -9.85
C ARG A 140 -8.20 -18.07 -8.45
N ARG A 141 -6.90 -18.22 -8.19
CA ARG A 141 -6.39 -18.52 -6.87
C ARG A 141 -6.64 -17.38 -5.90
N ILE A 142 -6.39 -16.13 -6.33
CA ILE A 142 -6.67 -14.94 -5.54
C ILE A 142 -8.18 -14.79 -5.28
N GLU A 143 -9.03 -14.94 -6.30
CA GLU A 143 -10.48 -14.84 -6.18
C GLU A 143 -11.08 -15.85 -5.17
N ARG A 144 -10.48 -17.03 -5.05
CA ARG A 144 -10.92 -18.06 -4.09
C ARG A 144 -10.50 -17.76 -2.66
N ALA A 145 -9.42 -17.03 -2.48
CA ALA A 145 -8.83 -16.77 -1.17
C ALA A 145 -9.38 -15.50 -0.51
N THR A 146 -9.80 -14.52 -1.29
CA THR A 146 -10.28 -13.22 -0.78
C THR A 146 -11.44 -12.67 -1.63
N PRO A 147 -12.44 -12.01 -1.01
CA PRO A 147 -13.48 -11.28 -1.74
C PRO A 147 -12.98 -9.96 -2.35
N VAL A 148 -11.76 -9.54 -2.05
CA VAL A 148 -11.17 -8.33 -2.61
C VAL A 148 -10.97 -8.49 -4.12
N ALA A 149 -11.40 -7.48 -4.88
CA ALA A 149 -11.24 -7.49 -6.33
C ALA A 149 -9.78 -7.69 -6.75
N VAL A 150 -9.54 -8.64 -7.65
CA VAL A 150 -8.19 -8.96 -8.13
C VAL A 150 -7.66 -7.81 -8.98
N PRO A 151 -6.57 -7.14 -8.57
CA PRO A 151 -6.06 -5.97 -9.26
C PRO A 151 -5.22 -6.28 -10.50
N LEU A 152 -5.13 -7.55 -10.88
CA LEU A 152 -4.36 -8.00 -12.04
C LEU A 152 -5.16 -7.82 -13.33
N GLN A 153 -4.74 -6.90 -14.19
CA GLN A 153 -5.43 -6.55 -15.44
C GLN A 153 -4.56 -6.78 -16.67
N SER A 154 -5.22 -7.21 -17.76
CA SER A 154 -4.59 -7.30 -19.07
C SER A 154 -4.64 -5.95 -19.77
N GLN A 155 -3.50 -5.50 -20.30
CA GLN A 155 -3.40 -4.36 -21.19
C GLN A 155 -3.28 -4.88 -22.61
N GLN A 156 -4.29 -4.57 -23.45
CA GLN A 156 -4.34 -5.09 -24.82
C GLN A 156 -3.05 -4.81 -25.59
N LYS A 157 -2.49 -5.84 -26.21
CA LYS A 157 -1.26 -5.82 -27.03
C LYS A 157 0.03 -5.41 -26.31
N VAL A 158 -0.02 -5.03 -25.04
CA VAL A 158 1.15 -4.55 -24.28
C VAL A 158 1.60 -5.60 -23.25
N GLY A 159 0.74 -5.98 -22.33
CA GLY A 159 1.13 -6.87 -21.24
C GLY A 159 0.09 -6.98 -20.13
N TYR A 160 0.58 -6.99 -18.90
CA TYR A 160 -0.25 -7.10 -17.69
C TYR A 160 0.18 -6.05 -16.66
N GLN A 161 -0.76 -5.63 -15.85
CA GLN A 161 -0.56 -4.61 -14.82
C GLN A 161 -1.22 -5.05 -13.51
N PHE A 162 -0.55 -4.82 -12.40
CA PHE A 162 -1.14 -4.97 -11.08
C PHE A 162 -1.59 -3.59 -10.56
N ARG A 163 -2.89 -3.30 -10.68
CA ARG A 163 -3.50 -1.97 -10.41
C ARG A 163 -3.84 -1.74 -8.94
N ALA A 164 -3.02 -2.18 -8.04
CA ALA A 164 -3.14 -1.86 -6.62
C ALA A 164 -1.74 -1.65 -6.03
N PRO A 165 -1.62 -0.97 -4.90
CA PRO A 165 -0.35 -0.91 -4.20
C PRO A 165 0.11 -2.33 -3.86
N LEU A 166 1.33 -2.68 -4.28
CA LEU A 166 2.00 -3.95 -3.98
C LEU A 166 3.31 -3.63 -3.30
N VAL A 167 3.54 -4.20 -2.13
CA VAL A 167 4.76 -3.97 -1.33
C VAL A 167 5.37 -5.30 -0.90
N SER A 168 6.65 -5.29 -0.59
CA SER A 168 7.31 -6.43 0.06
C SER A 168 6.86 -6.53 1.52
N ALA A 169 6.63 -7.74 1.99
CA ALA A 169 6.28 -8.01 3.38
C ALA A 169 7.52 -7.99 4.28
#